data_a6fa4cf75f758c5cb47c22c2d880a9cc
#
_entry.id   a6fa4cf75f758c5cb47c22c2d880a9cc
#
_cell.length_a   1.000
_cell.length_b   1.000
_cell.length_c   1.000
_cell.angle_alpha   90.00
_cell.angle_beta   90.00
_cell.angle_gamma   90.00
#
_symmetry.space_group_name_H-M   'P 1'
#
loop_
_entity.id
_entity.type
_entity.pdbx_description
1 polymer ?
#
loop_
_entity_poly.entity_id
_entity_poly.type
_entity_poly.pdbx_seq_one_letter_code
_entity_poly.pdbx_strand_id
1 'polypeptide(L)'
;MPWLAAAASLALAVALGGYAATLRGRVGALELRLHDATERAAESERQIADLRRTAAGAQSQVAVLAAPDLVRIDLAGQPRAPQASARAFWSRSRGLVFTASNLPPPRAGTTYQLWILTAQPAPISAGLFKPDPQGRVAAVFETPLDLPKPIGMAVTMEPDGGVPSPTGEKYLVGL
;
A
#
# COMPACT_ATOMS: atom_id res chain seq x y z
N MET A 1 -24.67 25.61 73.89
CA MET A 1 -23.43 25.38 73.09
C MET A 1 -23.73 24.99 71.66
N PRO A 2 -24.72 25.54 70.92
CA PRO A 2 -25.06 25.16 69.55
C PRO A 2 -24.00 25.59 68.48
N TRP A 3 -23.23 26.63 68.83
CA TRP A 3 -22.23 27.19 67.90
C TRP A 3 -21.04 26.26 67.65
N LEU A 4 -20.64 25.41 68.59
CA LEU A 4 -19.57 24.42 68.42
C LEU A 4 -20.00 23.30 67.41
N ALA A 5 -21.25 22.87 67.47
CA ALA A 5 -21.79 21.91 66.55
C ALA A 5 -21.84 22.47 65.07
N ALA A 6 -22.23 23.74 64.95
CA ALA A 6 -22.23 24.42 63.65
C ALA A 6 -20.81 24.56 63.05
N ALA A 7 -19.83 24.93 63.90
CA ALA A 7 -18.44 25.04 63.47
C ALA A 7 -17.85 23.68 63.05
N ALA A 8 -18.16 22.60 63.80
CA ALA A 8 -17.74 21.26 63.46
C ALA A 8 -18.37 20.77 62.14
N SER A 9 -19.65 21.05 61.89
CA SER A 9 -20.35 20.73 60.67
C SER A 9 -19.77 21.46 59.44
N LEU A 10 -19.43 22.74 59.62
CA LEU A 10 -18.80 23.55 58.58
C LEU A 10 -17.39 22.99 58.21
N ALA A 11 -16.58 22.68 59.21
CA ALA A 11 -15.25 22.11 59.04
C ALA A 11 -15.33 20.78 58.33
N LEU A 12 -16.27 19.90 58.64
CA LEU A 12 -16.50 18.65 57.98
C LEU A 12 -16.93 18.86 56.53
N ALA A 13 -17.83 19.79 56.23
CA ALA A 13 -18.29 20.11 54.91
C ALA A 13 -17.13 20.62 54.00
N VAL A 14 -16.26 21.49 54.56
CA VAL A 14 -15.06 21.97 53.83
C VAL A 14 -14.08 20.83 53.56
N ALA A 15 -13.85 19.96 54.53
CA ALA A 15 -12.97 18.80 54.35
C ALA A 15 -13.50 17.83 53.30
N LEU A 16 -14.80 17.52 53.32
CA LEU A 16 -15.45 16.67 52.32
C LEU A 16 -15.45 17.31 50.92
N GLY A 17 -15.71 18.62 50.85
CA GLY A 17 -15.65 19.39 49.63
C GLY A 17 -14.24 19.37 49.01
N GLY A 18 -13.20 19.59 49.80
CA GLY A 18 -11.81 19.51 49.40
C GLY A 18 -11.41 18.11 48.93
N TYR A 19 -11.83 17.08 49.68
CA TYR A 19 -11.60 15.69 49.27
C TYR A 19 -12.29 15.33 47.96
N ALA A 20 -13.54 15.74 47.76
CA ALA A 20 -14.28 15.55 46.54
C ALA A 20 -13.62 16.27 45.34
N ALA A 21 -13.09 17.49 45.56
CA ALA A 21 -12.38 18.22 44.52
C ALA A 21 -11.06 17.51 44.09
N THR A 22 -10.30 17.01 45.10
CA THR A 22 -9.07 16.27 44.81
C THR A 22 -9.36 14.95 44.06
N LEU A 23 -10.45 14.26 44.41
CA LEU A 23 -10.85 13.03 43.76
C LEU A 23 -11.26 13.27 42.30
N ARG A 24 -12.06 14.34 42.04
CA ARG A 24 -12.40 14.75 40.65
C ARG A 24 -11.16 15.09 39.84
N GLY A 25 -10.19 15.81 40.42
CA GLY A 25 -8.93 16.11 39.74
C GLY A 25 -8.15 14.86 39.40
N ARG A 26 -8.12 13.85 40.30
CA ARG A 26 -7.46 12.56 40.01
C ARG A 26 -8.16 11.78 38.88
N VAL A 27 -9.50 11.74 38.89
CA VAL A 27 -10.29 11.09 37.82
C VAL A 27 -10.00 11.75 36.50
N GLY A 28 -10.09 13.08 36.40
CA GLY A 28 -9.80 13.80 35.16
C GLY A 28 -8.36 13.58 34.66
N ALA A 29 -7.39 13.53 35.57
CA ALA A 29 -6.00 13.23 35.20
C ALA A 29 -5.81 11.77 34.67
N LEU A 30 -6.54 10.81 35.25
CA LEU A 30 -6.54 9.44 34.80
C LEU A 30 -7.21 9.27 33.43
N GLU A 31 -8.33 9.95 33.21
CA GLU A 31 -9.03 9.95 31.92
C GLU A 31 -8.14 10.52 30.81
N LEU A 32 -7.44 11.62 31.04
CA LEU A 32 -6.47 12.18 30.09
C LEU A 32 -5.33 11.23 29.81
N ARG A 33 -4.77 10.57 30.83
CA ARG A 33 -3.72 9.58 30.66
C ARG A 33 -4.19 8.35 29.87
N LEU A 34 -5.42 7.91 30.13
CA LEU A 34 -6.01 6.79 29.40
C LEU A 34 -6.21 7.15 27.92
N HIS A 35 -6.74 8.33 27.65
CA HIS A 35 -6.93 8.83 26.29
C HIS A 35 -5.59 8.90 25.53
N ASP A 36 -4.58 9.51 26.12
CA ASP A 36 -3.23 9.62 25.56
C ASP A 36 -2.58 8.24 25.35
N ALA A 37 -2.78 7.27 26.26
CA ALA A 37 -2.29 5.92 26.10
C ALA A 37 -3.01 5.16 24.96
N THR A 38 -4.31 5.36 24.80
CA THR A 38 -5.09 4.74 23.71
C THR A 38 -4.71 5.32 22.35
N GLU A 39 -4.49 6.62 22.26
CA GLU A 39 -4.02 7.27 21.02
C GLU A 39 -2.64 6.76 20.61
N ARG A 40 -1.69 6.68 21.57
CA ARG A 40 -0.35 6.12 21.29
C ARG A 40 -0.40 4.65 20.88
N ALA A 41 -1.27 3.86 21.50
CA ALA A 41 -1.46 2.46 21.11
C ALA A 41 -1.98 2.34 19.68
N ALA A 42 -3.00 3.13 19.32
CA ALA A 42 -3.56 3.16 17.98
C ALA A 42 -2.53 3.59 16.91
N GLU A 43 -1.69 4.59 17.22
CA GLU A 43 -0.61 5.03 16.33
C GLU A 43 0.45 3.95 16.15
N SER A 44 0.86 3.29 17.25
CA SER A 44 1.82 2.16 17.18
C SER A 44 1.28 1.00 16.35
N GLU A 45 -0.01 0.67 16.46
CA GLU A 45 -0.65 -0.37 15.66
C GLU A 45 -0.63 -0.02 14.16
N ARG A 46 -0.90 1.24 13.80
CA ARG A 46 -0.81 1.71 12.40
C ARG A 46 0.61 1.59 11.86
N GLN A 47 1.61 2.02 12.63
CA GLN A 47 3.01 1.91 12.23
C GLN A 47 3.44 0.45 12.03
N ILE A 48 3.04 -0.45 12.92
CA ILE A 48 3.30 -1.88 12.79
C ILE A 48 2.63 -2.45 11.54
N ALA A 49 1.38 -2.07 11.25
CA ALA A 49 0.66 -2.50 10.07
C ALA A 49 1.35 -2.02 8.77
N ASP A 50 1.85 -0.79 8.74
CA ASP A 50 2.57 -0.25 7.59
C ASP A 50 3.93 -0.93 7.37
N LEU A 51 4.68 -1.15 8.45
CA LEU A 51 5.95 -1.89 8.39
C LEU A 51 5.75 -3.33 7.90
N ARG A 52 4.69 -4.01 8.37
CA ARG A 52 4.36 -5.37 7.92
C ARG A 52 4.01 -5.41 6.43
N ARG A 53 3.24 -4.43 5.92
CA ARG A 53 2.91 -4.33 4.49
C ARG A 53 4.16 -4.13 3.64
N THR A 54 5.03 -3.22 4.06
CA THR A 54 6.31 -2.96 3.37
C THR A 54 7.21 -4.19 3.37
N ALA A 55 7.35 -4.86 4.51
CA ALA A 55 8.15 -6.09 4.63
C ALA A 55 7.59 -7.23 3.76
N ALA A 56 6.26 -7.42 3.76
CA ALA A 56 5.60 -8.43 2.92
C ALA A 56 5.83 -8.17 1.43
N GLY A 57 5.74 -6.90 1.00
CA GLY A 57 6.03 -6.52 -0.39
C GLY A 57 7.47 -6.82 -0.80
N ALA A 58 8.45 -6.47 0.04
CA ALA A 58 9.85 -6.78 -0.20
C ALA A 58 10.12 -8.30 -0.24
N GLN A 59 9.49 -9.05 0.66
CA GLN A 59 9.61 -10.51 0.70
C GLN A 59 9.03 -11.17 -0.55
N SER A 60 7.90 -10.68 -1.06
CA SER A 60 7.30 -11.15 -2.31
C SER A 60 8.23 -10.90 -3.51
N GLN A 61 8.86 -9.74 -3.60
CA GLN A 61 9.85 -9.46 -4.64
C GLN A 61 11.02 -10.46 -4.60
N VAL A 62 11.59 -10.68 -3.42
CA VAL A 62 12.70 -11.64 -3.26
C VAL A 62 12.25 -13.05 -3.63
N ALA A 63 11.04 -13.46 -3.23
CA ALA A 63 10.50 -14.78 -3.54
C ALA A 63 10.34 -15.03 -5.05
N VAL A 64 9.92 -14.02 -5.82
CA VAL A 64 9.84 -14.12 -7.29
C VAL A 64 11.25 -14.22 -7.89
N LEU A 65 12.15 -13.32 -7.49
CA LEU A 65 13.50 -13.25 -8.07
C LEU A 65 14.37 -14.49 -7.74
N ALA A 66 14.10 -15.15 -6.62
CA ALA A 66 14.76 -16.39 -6.20
C ALA A 66 14.08 -17.67 -6.74
N ALA A 67 13.01 -17.54 -7.52
CA ALA A 67 12.27 -18.70 -8.00
C ALA A 67 13.08 -19.51 -9.03
N PRO A 68 13.09 -20.86 -8.93
CA PRO A 68 13.85 -21.71 -9.85
C PRO A 68 13.26 -21.73 -11.28
N ASP A 69 12.00 -21.34 -11.44
CA ASP A 69 11.28 -21.25 -12.72
C ASP A 69 11.21 -19.81 -13.25
N LEU A 70 12.14 -18.94 -12.83
CA LEU A 70 12.17 -17.54 -13.22
C LEU A 70 12.33 -17.36 -14.72
N VAL A 71 11.42 -16.60 -15.32
CA VAL A 71 11.48 -16.13 -16.71
C VAL A 71 11.69 -14.62 -16.68
N ARG A 72 12.73 -14.15 -17.36
CA ARG A 72 13.00 -12.71 -17.53
C ARG A 72 12.57 -12.29 -18.93
N ILE A 73 11.86 -11.16 -19.00
CA ILE A 73 11.46 -10.51 -20.25
C ILE A 73 11.89 -9.04 -20.16
N ASP A 74 12.75 -8.62 -21.09
CA ASP A 74 13.12 -7.21 -21.21
C ASP A 74 12.17 -6.52 -22.21
N LEU A 75 11.64 -5.35 -21.85
CA LEU A 75 10.71 -4.60 -22.69
C LEU A 75 11.37 -3.30 -23.16
N ALA A 76 11.26 -3.04 -24.44
CA ALA A 76 11.76 -1.83 -25.08
C ALA A 76 10.65 -0.80 -25.29
N GLY A 77 11.06 0.48 -25.23
CA GLY A 77 10.19 1.62 -25.49
C GLY A 77 9.66 1.63 -26.92
N GLN A 78 8.39 1.96 -27.07
CA GLN A 78 7.71 2.13 -28.35
C GLN A 78 7.72 3.62 -28.76
N PRO A 79 7.29 4.00 -29.96
CA PRO A 79 7.36 5.39 -30.47
C PRO A 79 6.77 6.45 -29.53
N ARG A 80 5.82 6.08 -28.66
CA ARG A 80 5.24 6.98 -27.65
C ARG A 80 6.13 7.21 -26.44
N ALA A 81 7.09 6.31 -26.18
CA ALA A 81 8.04 6.42 -25.08
C ALA A 81 9.39 5.75 -25.46
N PRO A 82 10.13 6.28 -26.45
CA PRO A 82 11.32 5.60 -27.01
C PRO A 82 12.46 5.48 -25.99
N GLN A 83 12.48 6.31 -24.95
CA GLN A 83 13.47 6.24 -23.87
C GLN A 83 13.03 5.32 -22.71
N ALA A 84 11.78 4.84 -22.72
CA ALA A 84 11.30 3.96 -21.68
C ALA A 84 11.90 2.56 -21.84
N SER A 85 12.15 1.91 -20.73
CA SER A 85 12.58 0.53 -20.67
C SER A 85 11.96 -0.17 -19.45
N ALA A 86 11.78 -1.47 -19.56
CA ALA A 86 11.27 -2.25 -18.44
C ALA A 86 11.84 -3.66 -18.40
N ARG A 87 11.73 -4.27 -17.24
CA ARG A 87 12.02 -5.67 -16.98
C ARG A 87 10.87 -6.32 -16.24
N ALA A 88 10.50 -7.47 -16.70
CA ALA A 88 9.56 -8.35 -16.05
C ALA A 88 10.24 -9.63 -15.62
N PHE A 89 10.01 -10.05 -14.40
CA PHE A 89 10.51 -11.30 -13.82
C PHE A 89 9.29 -12.11 -13.39
N TRP A 90 8.99 -13.16 -14.13
CA TRP A 90 7.82 -13.99 -13.89
C TRP A 90 8.21 -15.37 -13.40
N SER A 91 7.48 -15.84 -12.38
CA SER A 91 7.50 -17.22 -11.91
C SER A 91 6.07 -17.72 -11.80
N ARG A 92 5.82 -18.93 -12.28
CA ARG A 92 4.49 -19.54 -12.22
C ARG A 92 3.98 -19.66 -10.78
N SER A 93 4.87 -20.00 -9.85
CA SER A 93 4.52 -20.27 -8.47
C SER A 93 4.58 -19.04 -7.56
N ARG A 94 5.21 -17.94 -7.99
CA ARG A 94 5.51 -16.78 -7.16
C ARG A 94 4.96 -15.46 -7.67
N GLY A 95 4.43 -15.42 -8.91
CA GLY A 95 3.87 -14.21 -9.51
C GLY A 95 4.87 -13.45 -10.38
N LEU A 96 4.70 -12.15 -10.50
CA LEU A 96 5.41 -11.29 -11.43
C LEU A 96 5.95 -10.05 -10.72
N VAL A 97 7.25 -9.79 -10.85
CA VAL A 97 7.89 -8.52 -10.51
C VAL A 97 8.10 -7.73 -11.80
N PHE A 98 7.66 -6.50 -11.82
CA PHE A 98 7.80 -5.58 -12.95
C PHE A 98 8.51 -4.31 -12.52
N THR A 99 9.54 -3.93 -13.25
CA THR A 99 10.26 -2.67 -13.05
C THR A 99 10.32 -1.91 -14.36
N ALA A 100 10.09 -0.60 -14.32
CA ALA A 100 10.22 0.26 -15.49
C ALA A 100 10.90 1.58 -15.14
N SER A 101 11.44 2.24 -16.14
CA SER A 101 12.06 3.55 -16.06
C SER A 101 11.74 4.39 -17.28
N ASN A 102 11.77 5.72 -17.10
CA ASN A 102 11.50 6.72 -18.13
C ASN A 102 10.11 6.60 -18.78
N LEU A 103 9.12 6.08 -18.06
CA LEU A 103 7.73 6.11 -18.50
C LEU A 103 7.18 7.54 -18.35
N PRO A 104 6.53 8.12 -19.36
CA PRO A 104 5.86 9.40 -19.20
C PRO A 104 4.69 9.29 -18.20
N PRO A 105 4.31 10.39 -17.55
CA PRO A 105 3.14 10.39 -16.70
C PRO A 105 1.89 10.07 -17.51
N PRO A 106 0.96 9.24 -16.99
CA PRO A 106 -0.29 8.96 -17.68
C PRO A 106 -1.14 10.24 -17.78
N ARG A 107 -1.94 10.35 -18.84
CA ARG A 107 -2.89 11.45 -19.01
C ARG A 107 -3.96 11.38 -17.93
N ALA A 108 -4.63 12.50 -17.67
CA ALA A 108 -5.77 12.53 -16.75
C ALA A 108 -6.84 11.51 -17.19
N GLY A 109 -7.37 10.73 -16.25
CA GLY A 109 -8.36 9.68 -16.52
C GLY A 109 -7.78 8.42 -17.16
N THR A 110 -6.42 8.24 -17.18
CA THR A 110 -5.78 7.04 -17.72
C THR A 110 -4.78 6.42 -16.73
N THR A 111 -4.47 5.16 -16.97
CA THR A 111 -3.50 4.37 -16.24
C THR A 111 -2.71 3.49 -17.20
N TYR A 112 -1.57 2.98 -16.78
CA TYR A 112 -0.87 1.93 -17.52
C TYR A 112 -1.42 0.57 -17.14
N GLN A 113 -1.53 -0.31 -18.14
CA GLN A 113 -1.92 -1.71 -17.96
C GLN A 113 -0.83 -2.62 -18.51
N LEU A 114 -0.40 -3.58 -17.68
CA LEU A 114 0.58 -4.60 -18.06
C LEU A 114 -0.16 -5.83 -18.58
N TRP A 115 0.29 -6.31 -19.73
CA TRP A 115 -0.27 -7.45 -20.43
C TRP A 115 0.74 -8.57 -20.55
N ILE A 116 0.30 -9.78 -20.27
CA ILE A 116 1.06 -11.02 -20.49
C ILE A 116 0.61 -11.59 -21.83
N LEU A 117 1.58 -11.79 -22.72
CA LEU A 117 1.39 -12.43 -24.02
C LEU A 117 1.73 -13.91 -23.88
N THR A 118 0.83 -14.77 -24.32
CA THR A 118 1.00 -16.22 -24.31
C THR A 118 0.76 -16.77 -25.71
N ALA A 119 0.82 -18.08 -25.88
CA ALA A 119 0.42 -18.72 -27.14
C ALA A 119 -1.08 -18.56 -27.46
N GLN A 120 -1.88 -18.10 -26.51
CA GLN A 120 -3.29 -17.77 -26.71
C GLN A 120 -3.42 -16.41 -27.42
N PRO A 121 -4.43 -16.22 -28.29
CA PRO A 121 -4.58 -14.99 -29.08
C PRO A 121 -4.85 -13.74 -28.22
N ALA A 122 -5.56 -13.90 -27.10
CA ALA A 122 -5.94 -12.79 -26.23
C ALA A 122 -4.86 -12.52 -25.17
N PRO A 123 -4.33 -11.30 -25.04
CA PRO A 123 -3.46 -10.89 -23.96
C PRO A 123 -4.18 -11.01 -22.61
N ILE A 124 -3.43 -11.39 -21.57
CA ILE A 124 -3.94 -11.52 -20.22
C ILE A 124 -3.47 -10.31 -19.41
N SER A 125 -4.40 -9.61 -18.74
CA SER A 125 -4.03 -8.48 -17.88
C SER A 125 -3.28 -8.99 -16.65
N ALA A 126 -2.07 -8.47 -16.40
CA ALA A 126 -1.33 -8.69 -15.17
C ALA A 126 -1.74 -7.69 -14.08
N GLY A 127 -2.20 -6.49 -14.46
CA GLY A 127 -2.64 -5.46 -13.54
C GLY A 127 -2.38 -4.05 -14.04
N LEU A 128 -2.77 -3.10 -13.20
CA LEU A 128 -2.66 -1.66 -13.46
C LEU A 128 -1.56 -1.05 -12.61
N PHE A 129 -0.91 0.00 -13.14
CA PHE A 129 0.09 0.74 -12.38
C PHE A 129 0.20 2.19 -12.86
N LYS A 130 0.76 3.04 -12.00
CA LYS A 130 1.16 4.42 -12.35
C LYS A 130 2.63 4.59 -11.97
N PRO A 131 3.46 5.20 -12.83
CA PRO A 131 4.83 5.52 -12.50
C PRO A 131 4.90 6.60 -11.42
N ASP A 132 6.02 6.63 -10.71
CA ASP A 132 6.35 7.74 -9.82
C ASP A 132 6.63 9.04 -10.64
N PRO A 133 6.76 10.21 -9.98
CA PRO A 133 7.05 11.47 -10.68
C PRO A 133 8.35 11.46 -11.51
N GLN A 134 9.25 10.49 -11.28
CA GLN A 134 10.49 10.28 -12.02
C GLN A 134 10.32 9.26 -13.15
N GLY A 135 9.10 8.79 -13.43
CA GLY A 135 8.82 7.84 -14.48
C GLY A 135 9.24 6.41 -14.16
N ARG A 136 9.40 6.05 -12.88
CA ARG A 136 9.84 4.73 -12.42
C ARG A 136 8.67 3.93 -11.87
N VAL A 137 8.77 2.63 -12.03
CA VAL A 137 7.83 1.64 -11.48
C VAL A 137 8.62 0.52 -10.82
N ALA A 138 8.15 0.06 -9.67
CA ALA A 138 8.51 -1.20 -9.06
C ALA A 138 7.22 -1.80 -8.49
N ALA A 139 6.70 -2.84 -9.13
CA ALA A 139 5.43 -3.42 -8.77
C ALA A 139 5.52 -4.95 -8.75
N VAL A 140 4.73 -5.56 -7.87
CA VAL A 140 4.54 -7.01 -7.82
C VAL A 140 3.09 -7.29 -8.18
N PHE A 141 2.88 -8.24 -9.07
CA PHE A 141 1.56 -8.68 -9.49
C PHE A 141 1.40 -10.16 -9.16
N GLU A 142 0.27 -10.51 -8.61
CA GLU A 142 -0.14 -11.90 -8.49
C GLU A 142 -0.61 -12.39 -9.87
N THR A 143 -0.18 -13.58 -10.25
CA THR A 143 -0.60 -14.20 -11.51
C THR A 143 -1.26 -15.54 -11.23
N PRO A 144 -2.30 -15.91 -11.99
CA PRO A 144 -2.93 -17.23 -11.86
C PRO A 144 -1.90 -18.36 -12.01
N LEU A 145 -2.03 -19.41 -11.20
CA LEU A 145 -1.12 -20.56 -11.21
C LEU A 145 -1.21 -21.38 -12.51
N ASP A 146 -2.35 -21.31 -13.18
CA ASP A 146 -2.64 -21.98 -14.45
C ASP A 146 -2.25 -21.15 -15.68
N LEU A 147 -1.62 -19.96 -15.45
CA LEU A 147 -1.16 -19.11 -16.53
C LEU A 147 -0.15 -19.86 -17.41
N PRO A 148 -0.37 -19.93 -18.73
CA PRO A 148 0.63 -20.46 -19.65
C PRO A 148 1.94 -19.67 -19.60
N LYS A 149 3.05 -20.32 -19.93
CA LYS A 149 4.35 -19.64 -19.98
C LYS A 149 4.26 -18.41 -20.88
N PRO A 150 4.64 -17.22 -20.40
CA PRO A 150 4.69 -16.02 -21.21
C PRO A 150 5.66 -16.18 -22.39
N ILE A 151 5.25 -15.69 -23.55
CA ILE A 151 6.11 -15.51 -24.72
C ILE A 151 6.53 -14.06 -24.89
N GLY A 152 5.91 -13.14 -24.16
CA GLY A 152 6.23 -11.72 -24.15
C GLY A 152 5.33 -10.95 -23.20
N MET A 153 5.58 -9.65 -23.11
CA MET A 153 4.77 -8.71 -22.35
C MET A 153 4.64 -7.39 -23.08
N ALA A 154 3.54 -6.67 -22.81
CA ALA A 154 3.30 -5.34 -23.36
C ALA A 154 2.71 -4.41 -22.30
N VAL A 155 2.94 -3.12 -22.45
CA VAL A 155 2.32 -2.07 -21.63
C VAL A 155 1.59 -1.11 -22.54
N THR A 156 0.32 -0.88 -22.25
CA THR A 156 -0.53 0.11 -22.94
C THR A 156 -1.04 1.16 -21.97
N MET A 157 -1.48 2.29 -22.49
CA MET A 157 -2.20 3.31 -21.72
C MET A 157 -3.69 3.11 -21.92
N GLU A 158 -4.40 2.84 -20.86
CA GLU A 158 -5.82 2.50 -20.86
C GLU A 158 -6.61 3.47 -19.96
N PRO A 159 -7.95 3.53 -20.06
CA PRO A 159 -8.77 4.28 -19.10
C PRO A 159 -8.52 3.87 -17.65
N ASP A 160 -8.71 4.78 -16.70
CA ASP A 160 -8.68 4.45 -15.26
C ASP A 160 -9.66 3.31 -14.96
N GLY A 161 -9.18 2.30 -14.21
CA GLY A 161 -9.92 1.06 -13.97
C GLY A 161 -9.54 -0.09 -14.90
N GLY A 162 -8.84 0.19 -16.00
CA GLY A 162 -8.38 -0.81 -16.97
C GLY A 162 -9.49 -1.36 -17.87
N VAL A 163 -9.09 -2.24 -18.77
CA VAL A 163 -9.96 -2.87 -19.78
C VAL A 163 -9.69 -4.37 -19.87
N PRO A 164 -10.64 -5.18 -20.35
CA PRO A 164 -10.43 -6.63 -20.51
C PRO A 164 -9.51 -7.00 -21.67
N SER A 165 -9.33 -6.13 -22.66
CA SER A 165 -8.44 -6.29 -23.80
C SER A 165 -7.78 -4.96 -24.14
N PRO A 166 -6.51 -4.95 -24.63
CA PRO A 166 -5.80 -3.71 -24.93
C PRO A 166 -6.54 -2.86 -25.95
N THR A 167 -6.80 -1.60 -25.59
CA THR A 167 -7.45 -0.61 -26.50
C THR A 167 -6.54 0.57 -26.80
N GLY A 168 -5.59 0.83 -25.91
CA GLY A 168 -4.71 1.97 -25.99
C GLY A 168 -3.42 1.70 -26.78
N GLU A 169 -2.63 2.76 -26.92
CA GLU A 169 -1.33 2.70 -27.58
C GLU A 169 -0.30 1.95 -26.73
N LYS A 170 0.60 1.24 -27.41
CA LYS A 170 1.69 0.51 -26.76
C LYS A 170 2.82 1.47 -26.39
N TYR A 171 3.27 1.38 -25.16
CA TYR A 171 4.40 2.15 -24.62
C TYR A 171 5.66 1.29 -24.45
N LEU A 172 5.48 0.03 -24.07
CA LEU A 172 6.55 -0.95 -23.93
C LEU A 172 6.14 -2.29 -24.54
N VAL A 173 7.08 -2.98 -25.17
CA VAL A 173 6.89 -4.34 -25.70
C VAL A 173 8.17 -5.12 -25.52
N GLY A 174 8.05 -6.41 -25.12
CA GLY A 174 9.12 -7.39 -25.03
C GLY A 174 8.60 -8.76 -25.43
N LEU A 175 9.42 -9.52 -26.16
CA LEU A 175 9.14 -10.88 -26.62
C LEU A 175 10.24 -11.82 -26.14
#